data_21521e06cb370bd33ca5ab60d7a697c3
#
_entry.id   21521e06cb370bd33ca5ab60d7a697c3
#
_cell.length_a   1.000
_cell.length_b   1.000
_cell.length_c   1.000
_cell.angle_alpha   90.00
_cell.angle_beta   90.00
_cell.angle_gamma   90.00
#
_symmetry.space_group_name_H-M   'P 1'
#
loop_
_entity.id
_entity.type
_entity.pdbx_description
1 polymer ?
#
loop_
_entity_poly.entity_id
_entity_poly.type
_entity_poly.pdbx_seq_one_letter_code
_entity_poly.pdbx_strand_id
1 'polypeptide(L)'
;MGVSLALPWLEAMGGMKSWGDETPKGQTAPNRMAFLYVPNGKNMADWTPKTEGEGFELPPILEPLSGVKEKLLVLSGLTADGARAYADGGGDHARALSAFLTGARPLKTDGVNIRNGVSVDQVAASRLGDQTRLPSLEIGTEAGAMAGNCDSGYSCVYSSTMSWRSATQPLPKEVNPKVVFDRLFGGSNDPWKSKRDARRKSILDFVREDSKSLGQRLASNDVRKLDEYFASIRDIELRIERSEKLPPVKTPEYPAPQSVPAVYEEHIRMMMDLMVLAFQADITRVITFVLANEGSNKSYGFIDVPEGHHDLSHHGGDAGKQTKLRQINTFHTKDRKSTRLNSSHLVISYAVFCLKKK
;
A
#
# COMPACT_ATOMS: atom_id res chain seq x y z
N MET A 1 16.60 8.00 -4.77
CA MET A 1 16.54 6.54 -4.66
C MET A 1 16.12 6.19 -3.27
N GLY A 2 15.25 5.28 -3.10
CA GLY A 2 14.84 4.83 -1.84
C GLY A 2 14.82 3.34 -1.71
N VAL A 3 14.88 2.90 -0.50
CA VAL A 3 14.89 1.51 -0.16
C VAL A 3 13.77 1.23 0.80
N SER A 4 12.99 0.24 0.44
CA SER A 4 12.17 -0.49 1.38
C SER A 4 12.95 -1.72 1.82
N LEU A 5 13.03 -1.93 3.12
CA LEU A 5 13.34 -3.23 3.67
C LEU A 5 12.16 -3.67 4.50
N ALA A 6 11.57 -4.81 4.13
CA ALA A 6 10.94 -5.63 5.13
C ALA A 6 12.05 -6.04 6.09
N LEU A 7 12.00 -5.56 7.32
CA LEU A 7 12.94 -6.00 8.33
C LEU A 7 12.82 -7.52 8.48
N PRO A 8 13.94 -8.26 8.50
CA PRO A 8 13.91 -9.62 9.00
C PRO A 8 13.27 -9.58 10.39
N TRP A 9 12.56 -10.61 10.73
CA TRP A 9 12.02 -10.82 12.09
C TRP A 9 13.13 -10.56 13.10
N LEU A 10 13.03 -9.46 13.83
CA LEU A 10 13.87 -9.19 14.98
C LEU A 10 13.18 -9.81 16.20
N GLU A 11 13.92 -10.48 17.06
CA GLU A 11 13.36 -11.04 18.30
C GLU A 11 12.68 -9.97 19.17
N ALA A 12 13.14 -8.70 19.07
CA ALA A 12 12.47 -7.54 19.66
C ALA A 12 11.06 -7.25 19.07
N MET A 13 10.71 -7.83 17.92
CA MET A 13 9.35 -7.78 17.35
C MET A 13 8.48 -8.93 17.87
N GLY A 14 9.07 -9.90 18.55
CA GLY A 14 8.40 -10.95 19.29
C GLY A 14 7.91 -10.42 20.63
N GLY A 15 6.59 -10.13 20.71
CA GLY A 15 5.89 -10.07 21.97
C GLY A 15 6.33 -8.98 22.96
N MET A 16 6.30 -7.70 22.56
CA MET A 16 6.10 -6.67 23.58
C MET A 16 4.72 -6.88 24.18
N LYS A 17 4.70 -7.31 25.46
CA LYS A 17 3.48 -7.40 26.24
C LYS A 17 2.78 -6.05 26.20
N SER A 18 1.63 -6.00 25.56
CA SER A 18 0.72 -4.86 25.65
C SER A 18 0.38 -4.63 27.12
N TRP A 19 0.73 -3.48 27.64
CA TRP A 19 0.24 -3.04 28.94
C TRP A 19 -1.26 -2.75 28.80
N GLY A 20 -2.09 -3.63 29.33
CA GLY A 20 -3.48 -3.29 29.56
C GLY A 20 -4.58 -4.22 29.12
N ASP A 21 -4.30 -5.43 28.57
CA ASP A 21 -5.36 -6.40 28.35
C ASP A 21 -4.92 -7.84 28.63
N GLU A 22 -5.70 -8.52 29.44
CA GLU A 22 -5.64 -9.96 29.61
C GLU A 22 -6.11 -10.66 28.33
N THR A 23 -5.21 -10.79 27.34
CA THR A 23 -5.43 -11.81 26.32
C THR A 23 -5.56 -13.16 27.01
N PRO A 24 -6.54 -13.99 26.61
CA PRO A 24 -6.66 -15.33 27.18
C PRO A 24 -5.29 -16.03 27.13
N LYS A 25 -4.84 -16.56 28.25
CA LYS A 25 -3.53 -17.23 28.37
C LYS A 25 -3.37 -18.23 27.23
N GLY A 26 -2.47 -17.95 26.27
CA GLY A 26 -2.13 -18.84 25.16
C GLY A 26 -2.38 -18.30 23.75
N GLN A 27 -3.03 -17.15 23.54
CA GLN A 27 -3.15 -16.54 22.21
C GLN A 27 -2.22 -15.33 22.07
N THR A 28 -1.22 -15.45 21.21
CA THR A 28 -0.41 -14.30 20.78
C THR A 28 -1.23 -13.48 19.77
N ALA A 29 -1.23 -12.14 19.92
CA ALA A 29 -1.86 -11.26 18.96
C ALA A 29 -1.27 -11.50 17.55
N PRO A 30 -2.09 -11.56 16.50
CA PRO A 30 -1.59 -11.79 15.17
C PRO A 30 -0.72 -10.63 14.68
N ASN A 31 0.37 -10.95 13.98
CA ASN A 31 1.20 -9.95 13.34
C ASN A 31 0.44 -9.27 12.20
N ARG A 32 0.50 -7.95 12.14
CA ARG A 32 -0.11 -7.12 11.10
C ARG A 32 0.94 -6.24 10.45
N MET A 33 0.84 -6.05 9.13
CA MET A 33 1.80 -5.27 8.35
C MET A 33 1.05 -4.20 7.55
N ALA A 34 1.51 -2.94 7.65
CA ALA A 34 1.04 -1.86 6.81
C ALA A 34 2.24 -1.20 6.12
N PHE A 35 2.16 -1.03 4.81
CA PHE A 35 3.16 -0.35 4.00
C PHE A 35 2.56 0.94 3.46
N LEU A 36 3.09 2.09 3.89
CA LEU A 36 2.60 3.40 3.51
C LEU A 36 3.63 4.09 2.62
N TYR A 37 3.23 4.41 1.41
CA TYR A 37 4.09 5.06 0.43
C TYR A 37 3.74 6.54 0.27
N VAL A 38 4.75 7.40 0.32
CA VAL A 38 4.64 8.83 0.08
C VAL A 38 5.42 9.16 -1.20
N PRO A 39 4.80 9.81 -2.19
CA PRO A 39 5.42 10.08 -3.48
C PRO A 39 6.46 11.21 -3.42
N ASN A 40 7.20 11.36 -4.51
CA ASN A 40 8.12 12.49 -4.79
C ASN A 40 9.27 12.65 -3.78
N GLY A 41 9.53 11.64 -2.95
CA GLY A 41 10.63 11.67 -1.97
C GLY A 41 10.38 12.56 -0.76
N LYS A 42 11.44 12.80 0.00
CA LYS A 42 11.45 13.62 1.21
C LYS A 42 12.59 14.64 1.18
N ASN A 43 12.41 15.79 1.83
CA ASN A 43 13.53 16.68 2.11
C ASN A 43 14.43 16.01 3.16
N MET A 44 15.55 15.43 2.72
CA MET A 44 16.41 14.60 3.57
C MET A 44 17.11 15.38 4.68
N ALA A 45 17.36 16.67 4.49
CA ALA A 45 17.95 17.52 5.52
C ALA A 45 17.03 17.66 6.76
N ASP A 46 15.73 17.69 6.52
CA ASP A 46 14.70 17.81 7.57
C ASP A 46 14.11 16.45 8.00
N TRP A 47 14.53 15.36 7.34
CA TRP A 47 14.07 13.99 7.61
C TRP A 47 15.07 13.18 8.42
N THR A 48 16.36 13.27 8.09
CA THR A 48 17.39 12.40 8.66
C THR A 48 17.78 12.88 10.06
N PRO A 49 17.68 12.02 11.10
CA PRO A 49 18.21 12.32 12.41
C PRO A 49 19.72 12.65 12.35
N LYS A 50 20.17 13.56 13.18
CA LYS A 50 21.59 13.95 13.26
C LYS A 50 22.42 12.96 14.09
N THR A 51 21.76 12.20 14.95
CA THR A 51 22.36 11.23 15.85
C THR A 51 21.76 9.85 15.62
N GLU A 52 22.51 8.81 15.93
CA GLU A 52 22.11 7.41 15.83
C GLU A 52 21.76 6.82 17.20
N GLY A 53 21.12 5.65 17.20
CA GLY A 53 20.75 4.92 18.41
C GLY A 53 19.43 5.41 19.04
N GLU A 54 19.12 4.91 20.24
CA GLU A 54 17.83 5.15 20.91
C GLU A 54 17.58 6.63 21.29
N GLY A 55 18.67 7.37 21.56
CA GLY A 55 18.62 8.77 21.98
C GLY A 55 18.48 9.81 20.87
N PHE A 56 18.23 9.40 19.61
CA PHE A 56 18.16 10.35 18.50
C PHE A 56 17.10 11.42 18.68
N GLU A 57 17.42 12.64 18.22
CA GLU A 57 16.46 13.74 18.18
C GLU A 57 15.60 13.64 16.92
N LEU A 58 14.29 13.89 17.09
CA LEU A 58 13.38 13.90 15.94
C LEU A 58 13.64 15.13 15.07
N PRO A 59 13.96 14.95 13.78
CA PRO A 59 14.05 16.04 12.84
C PRO A 59 12.66 16.63 12.55
N PRO A 60 12.58 17.87 11.99
CA PRO A 60 11.31 18.60 11.85
C PRO A 60 10.17 17.81 11.20
N ILE A 61 10.46 17.01 10.18
CA ILE A 61 9.43 16.20 9.49
C ILE A 61 8.89 15.07 10.39
N LEU A 62 9.69 14.54 11.31
CA LEU A 62 9.30 13.45 12.20
C LEU A 62 8.76 13.90 13.55
N GLU A 63 8.85 15.21 13.88
CA GLU A 63 8.36 15.78 15.13
C GLU A 63 6.89 15.41 15.46
N PRO A 64 5.96 15.36 14.48
CA PRO A 64 4.60 14.90 14.76
C PRO A 64 4.50 13.49 15.34
N LEU A 65 5.53 12.66 15.21
CA LEU A 65 5.59 11.29 15.72
C LEU A 65 6.18 11.20 17.14
N SER A 66 6.46 12.33 17.82
CA SER A 66 7.05 12.37 19.15
C SER A 66 6.34 11.49 20.18
N GLY A 67 5.01 11.41 20.13
CA GLY A 67 4.21 10.56 21.03
C GLY A 67 4.37 9.05 20.82
N VAL A 68 5.07 8.61 19.77
CA VAL A 68 5.36 7.20 19.47
C VAL A 68 6.85 6.97 19.20
N LYS A 69 7.71 7.90 19.61
CA LYS A 69 9.16 7.86 19.36
C LYS A 69 9.80 6.54 19.81
N GLU A 70 9.39 6.01 20.95
CA GLU A 70 9.90 4.74 21.51
C GLU A 70 9.61 3.52 20.63
N LYS A 71 8.65 3.66 19.70
CA LYS A 71 8.25 2.61 18.75
C LYS A 71 8.70 2.94 17.33
N LEU A 72 9.49 4.01 17.15
CA LEU A 72 9.91 4.50 15.85
C LEU A 72 11.35 4.05 15.56
N LEU A 73 11.54 3.38 14.43
CA LEU A 73 12.85 3.08 13.87
C LEU A 73 13.02 3.88 12.58
N VAL A 74 13.99 4.78 12.55
CA VAL A 74 14.35 5.55 11.36
C VAL A 74 15.57 4.90 10.71
N LEU A 75 15.40 4.37 9.50
CA LEU A 75 16.47 3.75 8.73
C LEU A 75 16.95 4.71 7.64
N SER A 76 18.25 4.94 7.59
CA SER A 76 18.90 5.76 6.57
C SER A 76 20.08 5.00 5.93
N GLY A 77 20.61 5.52 4.83
CA GLY A 77 21.75 4.90 4.15
C GLY A 77 21.43 3.67 3.30
N LEU A 78 20.16 3.27 3.24
CA LEU A 78 19.72 2.14 2.43
C LEU A 78 19.45 2.57 0.98
N THR A 79 19.61 1.65 0.03
CA THR A 79 19.31 1.89 -1.39
C THR A 79 18.66 0.66 -2.04
N ALA A 80 17.66 0.90 -2.92
CA ALA A 80 17.12 -0.14 -3.80
C ALA A 80 17.91 -0.14 -5.10
N ASP A 81 18.69 -1.16 -5.34
CA ASP A 81 19.46 -1.29 -6.56
C ASP A 81 18.55 -1.32 -7.81
N GLY A 82 17.39 -2.01 -7.71
CA GLY A 82 16.38 -2.06 -8.76
C GLY A 82 15.78 -0.69 -9.16
N ALA A 83 15.92 0.34 -8.31
CA ALA A 83 15.47 1.71 -8.61
C ALA A 83 16.52 2.55 -9.35
N ARG A 84 17.76 2.06 -9.56
CA ARG A 84 18.79 2.79 -10.29
C ARG A 84 18.48 2.85 -11.78
N ALA A 85 18.84 3.97 -12.40
CA ALA A 85 18.63 4.18 -13.84
C ALA A 85 19.46 3.23 -14.71
N TYR A 86 20.73 3.01 -14.35
CA TYR A 86 21.72 2.32 -15.21
C TYR A 86 21.71 2.92 -16.62
N ALA A 87 21.44 2.09 -17.63
CA ALA A 87 21.36 2.52 -19.04
C ALA A 87 19.96 3.04 -19.45
N ASP A 88 18.94 2.95 -18.61
CA ASP A 88 17.58 3.31 -18.98
C ASP A 88 17.33 4.83 -19.01
N GLY A 89 18.24 5.64 -18.43
CA GLY A 89 18.06 7.10 -18.35
C GLY A 89 16.90 7.51 -17.44
N GLY A 90 16.06 8.46 -17.88
CA GLY A 90 14.88 8.93 -17.12
C GLY A 90 13.94 7.82 -16.71
N GLY A 91 12.99 8.13 -15.79
CA GLY A 91 12.01 7.16 -15.27
C GLY A 91 12.15 6.92 -13.76
N ASP A 92 12.61 7.93 -13.03
CA ASP A 92 12.85 7.81 -11.58
C ASP A 92 11.57 7.57 -10.79
N HIS A 93 10.46 8.17 -11.20
CA HIS A 93 9.16 7.98 -10.54
C HIS A 93 8.64 6.56 -10.74
N ALA A 94 8.69 6.05 -11.95
CA ALA A 94 8.25 4.68 -12.25
C ALA A 94 9.09 3.65 -11.50
N ARG A 95 10.43 3.82 -11.48
CA ARG A 95 11.32 2.93 -10.74
C ARG A 95 11.15 3.05 -9.22
N ALA A 96 10.87 4.25 -8.70
CA ALA A 96 10.74 4.47 -7.27
C ALA A 96 9.61 3.65 -6.66
N LEU A 97 8.38 3.80 -7.15
CA LEU A 97 7.23 3.09 -6.59
C LEU A 97 7.29 1.59 -6.89
N SER A 98 7.65 1.21 -8.13
CA SER A 98 7.66 -0.20 -8.54
C SER A 98 8.74 -1.02 -7.82
N ALA A 99 9.90 -0.43 -7.53
CA ALA A 99 10.97 -1.10 -6.78
C ALA A 99 10.77 -1.07 -5.27
N PHE A 100 9.83 -0.27 -4.75
CA PHE A 100 9.69 -0.01 -3.31
C PHE A 100 9.48 -1.29 -2.47
N LEU A 101 8.56 -2.15 -2.85
CA LEU A 101 8.32 -3.43 -2.16
C LEU A 101 8.82 -4.65 -2.91
N THR A 102 9.27 -4.49 -4.15
CA THR A 102 9.74 -5.61 -4.97
C THR A 102 11.26 -5.78 -4.92
N GLY A 103 12.00 -4.67 -4.68
CA GLY A 103 13.46 -4.63 -4.85
C GLY A 103 13.92 -4.89 -6.28
N ALA A 104 13.00 -5.17 -7.20
CA ALA A 104 13.29 -5.53 -8.57
C ALA A 104 13.40 -4.28 -9.47
N ARG A 105 14.11 -4.45 -10.60
CA ARG A 105 14.17 -3.45 -11.66
C ARG A 105 12.98 -3.65 -12.59
N PRO A 106 12.06 -2.67 -12.72
CA PRO A 106 10.97 -2.77 -13.67
C PRO A 106 11.49 -2.73 -15.11
N LEU A 107 10.91 -3.54 -15.97
CA LEU A 107 11.23 -3.52 -17.40
C LEU A 107 10.75 -2.19 -18.01
N LYS A 108 11.67 -1.42 -18.59
CA LYS A 108 11.32 -0.19 -19.29
C LYS A 108 10.47 -0.52 -20.53
N THR A 109 9.21 -0.24 -20.47
CA THR A 109 8.23 -0.41 -21.54
C THR A 109 6.99 0.44 -21.25
N ASP A 110 6.38 0.98 -22.27
CA ASP A 110 5.07 1.64 -22.26
C ASP A 110 3.94 0.70 -22.78
N GLY A 111 4.33 -0.47 -23.23
CA GLY A 111 3.43 -1.49 -23.78
C GLY A 111 2.83 -2.45 -22.74
N VAL A 112 2.29 -3.55 -23.24
CA VAL A 112 1.59 -4.57 -22.44
C VAL A 112 2.53 -5.57 -21.79
N ASN A 113 3.81 -5.62 -22.17
CA ASN A 113 4.81 -6.55 -21.69
C ASN A 113 5.51 -6.07 -20.40
N ILE A 114 4.73 -5.52 -19.48
CA ILE A 114 5.22 -5.08 -18.19
C ILE A 114 5.85 -6.26 -17.42
N ARG A 115 6.95 -5.95 -16.69
CA ARG A 115 7.62 -6.92 -15.82
C ARG A 115 8.30 -6.22 -14.65
N ASN A 116 8.10 -6.80 -13.46
CA ASN A 116 8.68 -6.35 -12.20
C ASN A 116 9.05 -7.57 -11.34
N GLY A 117 9.07 -7.44 -10.02
CA GLY A 117 9.21 -8.54 -9.06
C GLY A 117 7.93 -8.76 -8.26
N VAL A 118 7.88 -9.86 -7.52
CA VAL A 118 6.86 -10.07 -6.50
C VAL A 118 7.12 -9.11 -5.33
N SER A 119 6.11 -8.40 -4.87
CA SER A 119 6.26 -7.48 -3.74
C SER A 119 6.18 -8.19 -2.38
N VAL A 120 6.88 -7.67 -1.38
CA VAL A 120 6.98 -8.30 -0.06
C VAL A 120 5.64 -8.41 0.67
N ASP A 121 4.71 -7.48 0.44
CA ASP A 121 3.34 -7.55 0.92
C ASP A 121 2.60 -8.78 0.36
N GLN A 122 2.84 -9.12 -0.91
CA GLN A 122 2.24 -10.30 -1.54
C GLN A 122 2.93 -11.60 -1.11
N VAL A 123 4.22 -11.56 -0.80
CA VAL A 123 4.90 -12.70 -0.13
C VAL A 123 4.29 -12.93 1.26
N ALA A 124 4.04 -11.88 2.03
CA ALA A 124 3.35 -11.97 3.32
C ALA A 124 1.91 -12.46 3.16
N ALA A 125 1.17 -11.91 2.20
CA ALA A 125 -0.22 -12.30 1.90
C ALA A 125 -0.35 -13.78 1.49
N SER A 126 0.63 -14.32 0.78
CA SER A 126 0.63 -15.74 0.41
C SER A 126 0.79 -16.68 1.62
N ARG A 127 1.36 -16.19 2.72
CA ARG A 127 1.59 -16.98 3.94
C ARG A 127 0.55 -16.75 5.05
N LEU A 128 -0.01 -15.55 5.12
CA LEU A 128 -0.94 -15.15 6.18
C LEU A 128 -2.39 -15.08 5.69
N GLY A 129 -2.59 -15.03 4.39
CA GLY A 129 -3.87 -14.68 3.79
C GLY A 129 -4.93 -15.79 3.84
N ASP A 130 -4.59 -17.01 4.21
CA ASP A 130 -5.53 -18.11 4.46
C ASP A 130 -6.23 -17.97 5.82
N GLN A 131 -5.65 -17.16 6.74
CA GLN A 131 -6.16 -16.94 8.08
C GLN A 131 -7.18 -15.79 8.16
N THR A 132 -7.36 -15.05 7.08
CA THR A 132 -8.21 -13.85 7.03
C THR A 132 -9.12 -13.83 5.80
N ARG A 133 -10.19 -13.01 5.83
CA ARG A 133 -11.11 -12.89 4.70
C ARG A 133 -10.46 -12.33 3.44
N LEU A 134 -9.60 -11.33 3.62
CA LEU A 134 -8.81 -10.75 2.55
C LEU A 134 -7.34 -11.08 2.80
N PRO A 135 -6.63 -11.70 1.86
CA PRO A 135 -5.20 -11.97 1.99
C PRO A 135 -4.39 -10.69 2.16
N SER A 136 -4.79 -9.63 1.45
CA SER A 136 -4.22 -8.29 1.50
C SER A 136 -5.28 -7.26 1.10
N LEU A 137 -4.98 -5.99 1.39
CA LEU A 137 -5.80 -4.85 1.01
C LEU A 137 -4.90 -3.76 0.42
N GLU A 138 -5.08 -3.47 -0.85
CA GLU A 138 -4.37 -2.44 -1.58
C GLU A 138 -5.25 -1.20 -1.69
N ILE A 139 -4.84 -0.09 -1.05
CA ILE A 139 -5.60 1.16 -1.02
C ILE A 139 -4.73 2.37 -1.38
N GLY A 140 -5.39 3.46 -1.75
CA GLY A 140 -4.73 4.72 -2.06
C GLY A 140 -5.70 5.88 -2.13
N THR A 141 -5.22 7.06 -2.53
CA THR A 141 -6.06 8.25 -2.68
C THR A 141 -6.12 8.78 -4.10
N GLU A 142 -5.33 8.21 -5.01
CA GLU A 142 -5.24 8.66 -6.38
C GLU A 142 -5.31 7.45 -7.32
N ALA A 143 -6.25 7.49 -8.26
CA ALA A 143 -6.42 6.44 -9.23
C ALA A 143 -5.15 6.26 -10.08
N GLY A 144 -4.80 5.03 -10.39
CA GLY A 144 -3.69 4.70 -11.28
C GLY A 144 -4.18 4.41 -12.69
N ALA A 145 -3.32 4.64 -13.68
CA ALA A 145 -3.49 4.09 -15.01
C ALA A 145 -2.71 2.77 -15.14
N MET A 146 -3.31 1.79 -15.78
CA MET A 146 -2.73 0.45 -15.96
C MET A 146 -1.93 0.33 -17.26
N ALA A 147 -1.99 1.34 -18.13
CA ALA A 147 -1.30 1.39 -19.40
C ALA A 147 -0.97 2.83 -19.79
N GLY A 148 -0.16 3.00 -20.83
CA GLY A 148 0.31 4.30 -21.30
C GLY A 148 1.68 4.69 -20.74
N ASN A 149 2.30 5.70 -21.35
CA ASN A 149 3.61 6.21 -20.95
C ASN A 149 3.44 7.37 -19.97
N CYS A 150 3.83 7.17 -18.72
CA CYS A 150 3.74 8.19 -17.66
C CYS A 150 5.10 8.72 -17.20
N ASP A 151 6.20 8.04 -17.50
CA ASP A 151 7.52 8.48 -17.08
C ASP A 151 8.62 7.94 -18.01
N SER A 152 9.07 8.77 -18.95
CA SER A 152 10.26 8.52 -19.78
C SER A 152 10.30 7.14 -20.48
N GLY A 153 9.15 6.64 -20.96
CA GLY A 153 9.02 5.34 -21.62
C GLY A 153 8.71 4.17 -20.67
N TYR A 154 8.37 4.47 -19.40
CA TYR A 154 7.80 3.49 -18.48
C TYR A 154 6.27 3.56 -18.47
N SER A 155 5.63 2.42 -18.41
CA SER A 155 4.18 2.30 -18.25
C SER A 155 3.69 2.98 -16.98
N CYS A 156 2.51 3.60 -17.05
CA CYS A 156 1.84 4.24 -15.93
C CYS A 156 1.61 3.30 -14.74
N VAL A 157 1.54 2.00 -14.97
CA VAL A 157 1.39 1.00 -13.91
C VAL A 157 2.54 1.07 -12.90
N TYR A 158 3.76 1.36 -13.35
CA TYR A 158 4.92 1.41 -12.48
C TYR A 158 4.93 2.61 -11.52
N SER A 159 4.39 3.75 -11.94
CA SER A 159 4.25 4.94 -11.09
C SER A 159 2.97 4.97 -10.25
N SER A 160 2.08 4.00 -10.44
CA SER A 160 0.79 3.96 -9.75
C SER A 160 0.55 2.71 -8.90
N THR A 161 1.34 1.64 -9.06
CA THR A 161 1.12 0.35 -8.40
C THR A 161 2.34 -0.10 -7.59
N MET A 162 2.13 -0.29 -6.29
CA MET A 162 3.17 -0.73 -5.36
C MET A 162 3.17 -2.25 -5.17
N SER A 163 2.00 -2.88 -5.21
CA SER A 163 1.80 -4.31 -4.93
C SER A 163 1.79 -5.14 -6.20
N TRP A 164 2.59 -6.20 -6.21
CA TRP A 164 2.76 -7.10 -7.36
C TRP A 164 2.67 -8.56 -6.92
N ARG A 165 1.66 -9.27 -7.39
CA ARG A 165 1.45 -10.70 -7.07
C ARG A 165 2.42 -11.60 -7.80
N SER A 166 2.77 -11.26 -9.03
CA SER A 166 3.79 -11.92 -9.84
C SER A 166 4.59 -10.87 -10.60
N ALA A 167 5.58 -11.29 -11.36
CA ALA A 167 6.37 -10.38 -12.18
C ALA A 167 5.55 -9.59 -13.22
N THR A 168 4.40 -10.08 -13.60
CA THR A 168 3.53 -9.51 -14.65
C THR A 168 2.13 -9.15 -14.13
N GLN A 169 1.83 -9.40 -12.86
CA GLN A 169 0.52 -9.16 -12.28
C GLN A 169 0.56 -8.08 -11.19
N PRO A 170 0.39 -6.80 -11.59
CA PRO A 170 0.21 -5.71 -10.63
C PRO A 170 -1.16 -5.82 -9.95
N LEU A 171 -1.24 -5.37 -8.70
CA LEU A 171 -2.49 -5.26 -7.94
C LEU A 171 -2.89 -3.78 -7.83
N PRO A 172 -3.92 -3.34 -8.56
CA PRO A 172 -4.39 -1.97 -8.48
C PRO A 172 -4.96 -1.67 -7.09
N LYS A 173 -4.68 -0.46 -6.62
CA LYS A 173 -5.23 0.03 -5.36
C LYS A 173 -6.66 0.55 -5.53
N GLU A 174 -7.49 0.33 -4.50
CA GLU A 174 -8.81 0.96 -4.40
C GLU A 174 -8.68 2.36 -3.79
N VAL A 175 -9.32 3.34 -4.40
CA VAL A 175 -9.24 4.74 -3.97
C VAL A 175 -10.58 5.29 -3.44
N ASN A 176 -11.67 4.57 -3.64
CA ASN A 176 -12.98 4.99 -3.18
C ASN A 176 -13.26 4.41 -1.78
N PRO A 177 -13.34 5.23 -0.72
CA PRO A 177 -13.55 4.75 0.64
C PRO A 177 -14.87 4.01 0.81
N LYS A 178 -15.92 4.36 0.03
CA LYS A 178 -17.18 3.60 0.03
C LYS A 178 -16.97 2.18 -0.45
N VAL A 179 -16.24 2.00 -1.56
CA VAL A 179 -15.94 0.67 -2.11
C VAL A 179 -15.07 -0.14 -1.15
N VAL A 180 -14.08 0.51 -0.51
CA VAL A 180 -13.28 -0.14 0.54
C VAL A 180 -14.16 -0.58 1.70
N PHE A 181 -15.01 0.30 2.23
CA PHE A 181 -15.93 -0.04 3.33
C PHE A 181 -16.86 -1.20 2.96
N ASP A 182 -17.47 -1.13 1.79
CA ASP A 182 -18.35 -2.18 1.29
C ASP A 182 -17.61 -3.52 1.10
N ARG A 183 -16.34 -3.49 0.70
CA ARG A 183 -15.48 -4.68 0.58
C ARG A 183 -15.13 -5.29 1.94
N LEU A 184 -14.91 -4.46 2.96
CA LEU A 184 -14.57 -4.90 4.32
C LEU A 184 -15.82 -5.41 5.08
N PHE A 185 -16.90 -4.67 5.06
CA PHE A 185 -18.06 -4.84 5.94
C PHE A 185 -19.37 -5.11 5.19
N GLY A 186 -19.38 -4.86 3.88
CA GLY A 186 -20.55 -5.09 3.04
C GLY A 186 -20.98 -6.56 3.02
N GLY A 187 -22.28 -6.79 3.16
CA GLY A 187 -22.87 -8.11 3.07
C GLY A 187 -23.07 -8.85 4.40
N SER A 188 -22.76 -8.25 5.55
CA SER A 188 -23.13 -8.82 6.85
C SER A 188 -24.65 -8.90 7.05
N ASN A 189 -25.42 -7.99 6.39
CA ASN A 189 -26.88 -7.92 6.47
C ASN A 189 -27.57 -8.01 5.09
N ASP A 190 -26.89 -8.48 4.06
CA ASP A 190 -27.47 -8.59 2.72
C ASP A 190 -28.09 -9.95 2.48
N PRO A 191 -29.44 -10.04 2.44
CA PRO A 191 -30.17 -11.30 2.26
C PRO A 191 -29.90 -11.96 0.88
N TRP A 192 -29.38 -11.20 -0.08
CA TRP A 192 -29.07 -11.69 -1.43
C TRP A 192 -27.60 -12.08 -1.64
N LYS A 193 -26.77 -11.96 -0.60
CA LYS A 193 -25.32 -12.23 -0.70
C LYS A 193 -25.05 -13.64 -1.17
N SER A 194 -25.61 -14.65 -0.50
CA SER A 194 -25.40 -16.06 -0.86
C SER A 194 -25.81 -16.37 -2.29
N LYS A 195 -26.93 -15.79 -2.75
CA LYS A 195 -27.40 -15.96 -4.12
C LYS A 195 -26.50 -15.29 -5.16
N ARG A 196 -25.96 -14.11 -4.83
CA ARG A 196 -24.96 -13.43 -5.69
C ARG A 196 -23.63 -14.19 -5.74
N ASP A 197 -23.17 -14.69 -4.61
CA ASP A 197 -21.91 -15.43 -4.52
C ASP A 197 -22.01 -16.78 -5.26
N ALA A 198 -23.12 -17.48 -5.12
CA ALA A 198 -23.42 -18.69 -5.89
C ALA A 198 -23.46 -18.41 -7.41
N ARG A 199 -24.09 -17.30 -7.82
CA ARG A 199 -24.13 -16.90 -9.24
C ARG A 199 -22.75 -16.53 -9.78
N ARG A 200 -21.93 -15.82 -9.00
CA ARG A 200 -20.55 -15.50 -9.34
C ARG A 200 -19.73 -16.76 -9.52
N LYS A 201 -19.82 -17.70 -8.60
CA LYS A 201 -19.13 -18.99 -8.65
C LYS A 201 -19.50 -19.76 -9.92
N SER A 202 -20.79 -19.85 -10.27
CA SER A 202 -21.26 -20.49 -11.51
C SER A 202 -20.72 -19.83 -12.78
N ILE A 203 -20.61 -18.50 -12.82
CA ILE A 203 -20.02 -17.77 -13.95
C ILE A 203 -18.52 -18.06 -14.05
N LEU A 204 -17.82 -18.10 -12.93
CA LEU A 204 -16.39 -18.37 -12.88
C LEU A 204 -16.07 -19.80 -13.35
N ASP A 205 -16.86 -20.78 -12.92
CA ASP A 205 -16.73 -22.17 -13.36
C ASP A 205 -16.91 -22.29 -14.88
N PHE A 206 -17.93 -21.64 -15.45
CA PHE A 206 -18.19 -21.61 -16.89
C PHE A 206 -17.04 -20.97 -17.68
N VAL A 207 -16.55 -19.80 -17.24
CA VAL A 207 -15.43 -19.10 -17.88
C VAL A 207 -14.16 -19.97 -17.86
N ARG A 208 -13.91 -20.69 -16.77
CA ARG A 208 -12.75 -21.57 -16.62
C ARG A 208 -12.78 -22.76 -17.56
N GLU A 209 -13.96 -23.33 -17.81
CA GLU A 209 -14.13 -24.48 -18.71
C GLU A 209 -13.96 -24.08 -20.17
N ASP A 210 -14.57 -22.97 -20.59
CA ASP A 210 -14.45 -22.42 -21.95
C ASP A 210 -13.00 -22.03 -22.28
N SER A 211 -12.29 -21.49 -21.34
CA SER A 211 -10.93 -21.00 -21.54
C SER A 211 -9.86 -22.10 -21.59
N LYS A 212 -10.11 -23.28 -21.01
CA LYS A 212 -9.21 -24.43 -21.20
C LYS A 212 -9.15 -24.84 -22.67
N SER A 213 -10.27 -24.76 -23.38
CA SER A 213 -10.33 -25.07 -24.81
C SER A 213 -9.62 -24.01 -25.65
N LEU A 214 -9.69 -22.74 -25.22
CA LEU A 214 -9.03 -21.61 -25.88
C LEU A 214 -7.50 -21.69 -25.75
N GLY A 215 -6.98 -22.06 -24.57
CA GLY A 215 -5.54 -22.14 -24.29
C GLY A 215 -4.76 -23.08 -25.23
N GLN A 216 -5.43 -24.11 -25.77
CA GLN A 216 -4.83 -25.03 -26.73
C GLN A 216 -4.59 -24.42 -28.12
N ARG A 217 -5.17 -23.24 -28.42
CA ARG A 217 -5.11 -22.57 -29.72
C ARG A 217 -4.30 -21.26 -29.68
N LEU A 218 -3.76 -20.89 -28.53
CA LEU A 218 -3.10 -19.61 -28.34
C LEU A 218 -1.57 -19.73 -28.40
N ALA A 219 -0.90 -18.64 -28.79
CA ALA A 219 0.53 -18.50 -28.71
C ALA A 219 0.97 -18.39 -27.23
N SER A 220 2.23 -18.73 -26.93
CA SER A 220 2.77 -18.79 -25.56
C SER A 220 2.60 -17.49 -24.75
N ASN A 221 2.61 -16.33 -25.40
CA ASN A 221 2.38 -15.04 -24.74
C ASN A 221 0.92 -14.85 -24.33
N ASP A 222 -0.02 -15.34 -25.12
CA ASP A 222 -1.44 -15.23 -24.83
C ASP A 222 -1.88 -16.28 -23.81
N VAL A 223 -1.22 -17.46 -23.81
CA VAL A 223 -1.39 -18.45 -22.74
C VAL A 223 -1.01 -17.85 -21.38
N ARG A 224 0.10 -17.10 -21.28
CA ARG A 224 0.47 -16.42 -20.02
C ARG A 224 -0.58 -15.41 -19.55
N LYS A 225 -1.12 -14.60 -20.44
CA LYS A 225 -2.21 -13.64 -20.11
C LYS A 225 -3.47 -14.38 -19.63
N LEU A 226 -3.74 -15.53 -20.24
CA LEU A 226 -4.85 -16.37 -19.84
C LEU A 226 -4.62 -16.98 -18.46
N ASP A 227 -3.39 -17.43 -18.15
CA ASP A 227 -3.01 -17.94 -16.84
C ASP A 227 -3.12 -16.85 -15.75
N GLU A 228 -2.71 -15.62 -16.04
CA GLU A 228 -2.87 -14.47 -15.16
C GLU A 228 -4.36 -14.15 -14.90
N TYR A 229 -5.18 -14.24 -15.92
CA TYR A 229 -6.62 -14.09 -15.82
C TYR A 229 -7.22 -15.16 -14.91
N PHE A 230 -6.81 -16.43 -15.08
CA PHE A 230 -7.26 -17.54 -14.23
C PHE A 230 -6.79 -17.43 -12.79
N ALA A 231 -5.57 -16.96 -12.58
CA ALA A 231 -5.09 -16.69 -11.24
C ALA A 231 -5.96 -15.61 -10.54
N SER A 232 -6.41 -14.61 -11.29
CA SER A 232 -7.33 -13.57 -10.77
C SER A 232 -8.71 -14.14 -10.46
N ILE A 233 -9.24 -15.02 -11.32
CA ILE A 233 -10.50 -15.73 -11.10
C ILE A 233 -10.39 -16.60 -9.84
N ARG A 234 -9.33 -17.38 -9.72
CA ARG A 234 -9.10 -18.26 -8.55
C ARG A 234 -9.04 -17.45 -7.25
N ASP A 235 -8.47 -16.27 -7.29
CA ASP A 235 -8.45 -15.37 -6.13
C ASP A 235 -9.87 -14.93 -5.70
N ILE A 236 -10.75 -14.65 -6.66
CA ILE A 236 -12.16 -14.33 -6.39
C ILE A 236 -12.88 -15.54 -5.78
N GLU A 237 -12.69 -16.74 -6.31
CA GLU A 237 -13.24 -17.98 -5.77
C GLU A 237 -12.81 -18.18 -4.31
N LEU A 238 -11.50 -18.10 -4.05
CA LEU A 238 -10.95 -18.26 -2.70
C LEU A 238 -11.48 -17.22 -1.72
N ARG A 239 -11.74 -15.98 -2.16
CA ARG A 239 -12.39 -14.95 -1.32
C ARG A 239 -13.84 -15.32 -0.99
N ILE A 240 -14.58 -15.83 -1.94
CA ILE A 240 -15.96 -16.29 -1.72
C ILE A 240 -15.94 -17.45 -0.71
N GLU A 241 -15.12 -18.49 -0.93
CA GLU A 241 -14.99 -19.62 -0.03
C GLU A 241 -14.60 -19.21 1.40
N ARG A 242 -13.64 -18.28 1.55
CA ARG A 242 -13.25 -17.77 2.86
C ARG A 242 -14.37 -16.99 3.53
N SER A 243 -15.12 -16.20 2.76
CA SER A 243 -16.25 -15.45 3.31
C SER A 243 -17.37 -16.35 3.81
N GLU A 244 -17.49 -17.56 3.28
CA GLU A 244 -18.44 -18.58 3.70
C GLU A 244 -17.98 -19.32 4.96
N LYS A 245 -16.66 -19.59 5.07
CA LYS A 245 -16.06 -20.39 6.16
C LYS A 245 -15.79 -19.58 7.43
N LEU A 246 -15.50 -18.30 7.30
CA LEU A 246 -15.15 -17.44 8.42
C LEU A 246 -16.39 -16.81 9.07
N PRO A 247 -16.38 -16.58 10.40
CA PRO A 247 -17.49 -15.94 11.10
C PRO A 247 -17.87 -14.60 10.48
N PRO A 248 -19.13 -14.18 10.51
CA PRO A 248 -19.55 -12.88 10.02
C PRO A 248 -18.80 -11.77 10.76
N VAL A 249 -18.29 -10.78 10.00
CA VAL A 249 -17.64 -9.61 10.57
C VAL A 249 -18.70 -8.67 11.12
N LYS A 250 -18.57 -8.27 12.39
CA LYS A 250 -19.43 -7.24 12.97
C LYS A 250 -19.12 -5.90 12.30
N THR A 251 -20.15 -5.25 11.76
CA THR A 251 -20.00 -3.90 11.23
C THR A 251 -19.63 -2.94 12.37
N PRO A 252 -18.55 -2.13 12.20
CA PRO A 252 -18.14 -1.20 13.25
C PRO A 252 -19.17 -0.06 13.39
N GLU A 253 -19.17 0.58 14.56
CA GLU A 253 -19.86 1.87 14.77
C GLU A 253 -19.08 3.00 14.10
N TYR A 254 -19.05 3.00 12.81
CA TYR A 254 -18.36 3.98 11.96
C TYR A 254 -19.32 4.38 10.82
N PRO A 255 -19.50 5.67 10.56
CA PRO A 255 -20.40 6.11 9.50
C PRO A 255 -19.88 5.62 8.15
N ALA A 256 -20.72 4.87 7.43
CA ALA A 256 -20.35 4.34 6.12
C ALA A 256 -20.03 5.51 5.15
N PRO A 257 -18.87 5.53 4.52
CA PRO A 257 -18.53 6.53 3.53
C PRO A 257 -19.53 6.54 2.37
N GLN A 258 -19.91 7.73 1.90
CA GLN A 258 -20.86 7.85 0.79
C GLN A 258 -20.16 8.07 -0.55
N SER A 259 -19.02 8.74 -0.55
CA SER A 259 -18.25 9.09 -1.75
C SER A 259 -16.79 9.33 -1.39
N VAL A 260 -15.99 9.64 -2.40
CA VAL A 260 -14.62 10.15 -2.21
C VAL A 260 -14.71 11.59 -1.69
N PRO A 261 -14.08 11.93 -0.55
CA PRO A 261 -14.01 13.31 -0.06
C PRO A 261 -13.34 14.24 -1.06
N ALA A 262 -13.86 15.46 -1.19
CA ALA A 262 -13.26 16.48 -2.06
C ALA A 262 -11.95 17.01 -1.49
N VAL A 263 -11.82 17.06 -0.15
CA VAL A 263 -10.62 17.51 0.54
C VAL A 263 -9.66 16.33 0.71
N TYR A 264 -8.43 16.51 0.25
CA TYR A 264 -7.42 15.45 0.27
C TYR A 264 -7.08 14.96 1.68
N GLU A 265 -6.99 15.87 2.65
CA GLU A 265 -6.77 15.50 4.06
C GLU A 265 -7.87 14.57 4.59
N GLU A 266 -9.12 14.88 4.31
CA GLU A 266 -10.25 14.04 4.72
C GLU A 266 -10.22 12.67 4.05
N HIS A 267 -9.83 12.63 2.76
CA HIS A 267 -9.69 11.39 2.03
C HIS A 267 -8.62 10.48 2.64
N ILE A 268 -7.42 11.02 2.91
CA ILE A 268 -6.35 10.25 3.58
C ILE A 268 -6.85 9.73 4.94
N ARG A 269 -7.46 10.60 5.74
CA ARG A 269 -7.92 10.26 7.09
C ARG A 269 -8.95 9.15 7.06
N MET A 270 -9.93 9.24 6.18
CA MET A 270 -10.96 8.22 5.99
C MET A 270 -10.37 6.88 5.55
N MET A 271 -9.42 6.87 4.61
CA MET A 271 -8.75 5.63 4.18
C MET A 271 -7.90 5.02 5.29
N MET A 272 -7.23 5.83 6.12
CA MET A 272 -6.50 5.34 7.29
C MET A 272 -7.43 4.76 8.36
N ASP A 273 -8.58 5.37 8.62
CA ASP A 273 -9.58 4.83 9.54
C ASP A 273 -10.06 3.45 9.07
N LEU A 274 -10.33 3.30 7.77
CA LEU A 274 -10.72 2.01 7.18
C LEU A 274 -9.61 0.95 7.31
N MET A 275 -8.34 1.34 7.19
CA MET A 275 -7.20 0.46 7.43
C MET A 275 -7.17 -0.03 8.89
N VAL A 276 -7.37 0.87 9.85
CA VAL A 276 -7.42 0.53 11.28
C VAL A 276 -8.59 -0.42 11.56
N LEU A 277 -9.78 -0.12 11.05
CA LEU A 277 -10.96 -0.96 11.19
C LEU A 277 -10.77 -2.36 10.59
N ALA A 278 -10.11 -2.45 9.44
CA ALA A 278 -9.77 -3.73 8.81
C ALA A 278 -8.86 -4.59 9.69
N PHE A 279 -7.88 -3.96 10.35
CA PHE A 279 -6.99 -4.63 11.30
C PHE A 279 -7.68 -5.01 12.62
N GLN A 280 -8.52 -4.14 13.17
CA GLN A 280 -9.27 -4.41 14.40
C GLN A 280 -10.23 -5.59 14.23
N ALA A 281 -10.89 -5.66 13.08
CA ALA A 281 -11.81 -6.75 12.75
C ALA A 281 -11.10 -8.01 12.21
N ASP A 282 -9.77 -8.03 12.13
CA ASP A 282 -8.92 -9.09 11.56
C ASP A 282 -9.38 -9.56 10.17
N ILE A 283 -9.86 -8.62 9.36
CA ILE A 283 -10.31 -8.89 7.98
C ILE A 283 -9.12 -9.16 7.07
N THR A 284 -8.01 -8.48 7.32
CA THR A 284 -6.72 -8.69 6.67
C THR A 284 -5.59 -8.40 7.66
N ARG A 285 -4.41 -8.94 7.40
CA ARG A 285 -3.19 -8.68 8.17
C ARG A 285 -2.11 -7.99 7.36
N VAL A 286 -2.39 -7.71 6.08
CA VAL A 286 -1.44 -7.06 5.16
C VAL A 286 -2.16 -5.96 4.41
N ILE A 287 -1.70 -4.71 4.57
CA ILE A 287 -2.27 -3.54 3.88
C ILE A 287 -1.16 -2.74 3.22
N THR A 288 -1.39 -2.30 1.98
CA THR A 288 -0.57 -1.30 1.32
C THR A 288 -1.37 -0.02 1.09
N PHE A 289 -0.79 1.13 1.37
CA PHE A 289 -1.42 2.43 1.20
C PHE A 289 -0.52 3.39 0.44
N VAL A 290 -0.93 3.76 -0.77
CA VAL A 290 -0.24 4.74 -1.62
C VAL A 290 -0.93 6.09 -1.46
N LEU A 291 -0.27 7.04 -0.77
CA LEU A 291 -0.85 8.35 -0.47
C LEU A 291 -1.10 9.17 -1.74
N ALA A 292 -0.24 9.07 -2.75
CA ALA A 292 -0.49 9.54 -4.11
C ALA A 292 0.45 8.80 -5.08
N ASN A 293 0.17 8.87 -6.39
CA ASN A 293 1.03 8.27 -7.42
C ASN A 293 2.41 8.95 -7.43
N GLU A 294 3.44 8.24 -7.85
CA GLU A 294 4.72 8.86 -8.13
C GLU A 294 4.59 9.85 -9.30
N GLY A 295 5.26 10.99 -9.17
CA GLY A 295 5.11 12.11 -10.09
C GLY A 295 3.80 12.88 -9.93
N SER A 296 2.99 12.60 -8.91
CA SER A 296 1.76 13.36 -8.66
C SER A 296 2.05 14.83 -8.37
N ASN A 297 1.42 15.70 -9.14
CA ASN A 297 1.52 17.16 -8.99
C ASN A 297 0.36 17.75 -8.17
N LYS A 298 -0.11 16.99 -7.17
CA LYS A 298 -1.19 17.42 -6.28
C LYS A 298 -0.81 18.69 -5.51
N SER A 299 -1.75 19.62 -5.43
CA SER A 299 -1.65 20.83 -4.60
C SER A 299 -2.06 20.53 -3.15
N TYR A 300 -1.40 21.21 -2.22
CA TYR A 300 -1.68 21.16 -0.78
C TYR A 300 -2.13 22.53 -0.27
N GLY A 301 -3.03 23.20 -1.00
CA GLY A 301 -3.52 24.55 -0.66
C GLY A 301 -4.11 24.66 0.74
N PHE A 302 -4.61 23.56 1.32
CA PHE A 302 -5.13 23.51 2.68
C PHE A 302 -4.04 23.64 3.79
N ILE A 303 -2.76 23.59 3.43
CA ILE A 303 -1.60 23.91 4.28
C ILE A 303 -0.75 25.04 3.68
N ASP A 304 -1.37 25.94 2.92
CA ASP A 304 -0.75 27.10 2.29
C ASP A 304 0.36 26.76 1.27
N VAL A 305 0.27 25.60 0.62
CA VAL A 305 1.16 25.15 -0.46
C VAL A 305 0.34 24.88 -1.71
N PRO A 306 -0.02 25.92 -2.50
CA PRO A 306 -0.84 25.75 -3.70
C PRO A 306 -0.10 25.16 -4.91
N GLU A 307 1.23 25.17 -4.89
CA GLU A 307 2.05 24.61 -5.97
C GLU A 307 1.97 23.08 -5.98
N GLY A 308 2.25 22.52 -7.15
CA GLY A 308 2.27 21.08 -7.34
C GLY A 308 3.42 20.39 -6.61
N HIS A 309 3.14 19.30 -5.93
CA HIS A 309 4.15 18.55 -5.14
C HIS A 309 5.32 18.07 -6.01
N HIS A 310 5.03 17.56 -7.20
CA HIS A 310 6.08 17.12 -8.13
C HIS A 310 6.99 18.27 -8.56
N ASP A 311 6.43 19.43 -8.92
CA ASP A 311 7.22 20.62 -9.31
C ASP A 311 8.09 21.13 -8.18
N LEU A 312 7.60 21.07 -6.94
CA LEU A 312 8.37 21.40 -5.76
C LEU A 312 9.51 20.41 -5.51
N SER A 313 9.30 19.11 -5.83
CA SER A 313 10.34 18.08 -5.65
C SER A 313 11.58 18.31 -6.53
N HIS A 314 11.42 19.02 -7.64
CA HIS A 314 12.49 19.50 -8.50
C HIS A 314 13.03 20.85 -8.01
N HIS A 315 13.40 20.93 -6.73
CA HIS A 315 13.79 22.20 -6.07
C HIS A 315 15.13 22.75 -6.52
N GLY A 316 16.05 21.95 -7.04
CA GLY A 316 17.35 22.43 -7.52
C GLY A 316 18.20 23.21 -6.48
N GLY A 317 17.94 23.00 -5.20
CA GLY A 317 18.57 23.75 -4.11
C GLY A 317 17.81 24.98 -3.64
N ASP A 318 16.68 25.36 -4.26
CA ASP A 318 15.86 26.49 -3.86
C ASP A 318 15.29 26.32 -2.43
N ALA A 319 15.62 27.26 -1.54
CA ALA A 319 15.23 27.21 -0.13
C ALA A 319 13.71 27.38 0.09
N GLY A 320 13.04 28.14 -0.79
CA GLY A 320 11.58 28.35 -0.73
C GLY A 320 10.85 27.06 -1.06
N LYS A 321 11.24 26.38 -2.13
CA LYS A 321 10.70 25.05 -2.51
C LYS A 321 10.97 24.01 -1.42
N GLN A 322 12.18 23.98 -0.84
CA GLN A 322 12.51 23.06 0.26
C GLN A 322 11.64 23.28 1.49
N THR A 323 11.35 24.57 1.84
CA THR A 323 10.45 24.90 2.94
C THR A 323 9.04 24.37 2.70
N LYS A 324 8.50 24.53 1.50
CA LYS A 324 7.19 23.99 1.11
C LYS A 324 7.17 22.46 1.11
N LEU A 325 8.23 21.82 0.63
CA LEU A 325 8.38 20.36 0.73
C LEU A 325 8.39 19.89 2.19
N ARG A 326 9.07 20.61 3.10
CA ARG A 326 9.02 20.31 4.52
C ARG A 326 7.60 20.35 5.05
N GLN A 327 6.80 21.37 4.68
CA GLN A 327 5.38 21.46 5.09
C GLN A 327 4.58 20.26 4.59
N ILE A 328 4.68 19.90 3.31
CA ILE A 328 4.02 18.71 2.74
C ILE A 328 4.49 17.43 3.46
N ASN A 329 5.79 17.27 3.66
CA ASN A 329 6.33 16.07 4.29
C ASN A 329 5.90 15.98 5.78
N THR A 330 5.84 17.10 6.49
CA THR A 330 5.33 17.16 7.86
C THR A 330 3.84 16.83 7.92
N PHE A 331 3.04 17.32 6.96
CA PHE A 331 1.64 16.95 6.85
C PHE A 331 1.48 15.43 6.72
N HIS A 332 2.24 14.77 5.83
CA HIS A 332 2.17 13.32 5.68
C HIS A 332 2.53 12.53 6.95
N THR A 333 3.35 13.08 7.83
CA THR A 333 3.67 12.46 9.13
C THR A 333 2.67 12.80 10.22
N LYS A 334 2.13 14.03 10.22
CA LYS A 334 1.14 14.50 11.18
C LYS A 334 -0.19 13.75 11.06
N ASP A 335 -0.65 13.51 9.86
CA ASP A 335 -1.93 12.87 9.61
C ASP A 335 -1.96 11.40 10.10
N ARG A 336 -0.80 10.75 10.19
CA ARG A 336 -0.65 9.43 10.83
C ARG A 336 -0.89 9.43 12.33
N LYS A 337 -0.70 10.56 13.02
CA LYS A 337 -0.98 10.71 14.46
C LYS A 337 -2.47 10.87 14.74
N SER A 338 -3.22 11.50 13.83
CA SER A 338 -4.66 11.72 13.99
C SER A 338 -5.48 10.44 13.81
N THR A 339 -4.98 9.48 13.06
CA THR A 339 -5.53 8.12 13.02
C THR A 339 -5.38 7.58 14.44
N ARG A 340 -6.48 7.47 15.17
CA ARG A 340 -6.51 6.99 16.57
C ARG A 340 -5.98 5.55 16.66
N LEU A 341 -4.67 5.41 16.53
CA LEU A 341 -3.93 4.21 16.91
C LEU A 341 -3.92 4.02 18.45
N ASN A 342 -4.79 4.75 19.14
CA ASN A 342 -5.09 4.64 20.56
C ASN A 342 -5.94 3.41 20.91
N SER A 343 -6.02 2.41 20.05
CA SER A 343 -6.51 1.13 20.53
C SER A 343 -5.34 0.41 21.20
N SER A 344 -5.46 0.15 22.48
CA SER A 344 -4.57 -0.67 23.31
C SER A 344 -4.25 -2.05 22.72
N HIS A 345 -4.84 -2.39 21.59
CA HIS A 345 -4.80 -3.68 20.92
C HIS A 345 -4.01 -3.69 19.59
N LEU A 346 -3.54 -2.55 19.10
CA LEU A 346 -2.83 -2.49 17.83
C LEU A 346 -1.39 -2.07 18.04
N VAL A 347 -0.48 -3.02 18.11
CA VAL A 347 0.96 -2.76 18.00
C VAL A 347 1.27 -2.58 16.52
N ILE A 348 1.33 -1.32 16.05
CA ILE A 348 1.82 -1.01 14.72
C ILE A 348 3.28 -0.62 14.84
N SER A 349 4.16 -1.47 14.34
CA SER A 349 5.56 -1.12 14.13
C SER A 349 5.65 -0.32 12.85
N TYR A 350 6.05 0.96 12.94
CA TYR A 350 6.25 1.82 11.78
C TYR A 350 7.68 1.67 11.28
N ALA A 351 7.81 1.17 10.08
CA ALA A 351 9.02 1.39 9.30
C ALA A 351 8.74 2.56 8.33
N VAL A 352 9.39 3.69 8.54
CA VAL A 352 9.27 4.82 7.63
C VAL A 352 10.50 4.84 6.74
N PHE A 353 10.29 4.61 5.45
CA PHE A 353 11.34 4.56 4.46
C PHE A 353 11.41 5.86 3.69
N CYS A 354 12.61 6.33 3.43
CA CYS A 354 12.84 7.52 2.65
C CYS A 354 13.65 7.23 1.41
N LEU A 355 13.15 7.73 0.29
CA LEU A 355 13.83 7.71 -0.99
C LEU A 355 14.67 8.97 -1.15
N LYS A 356 15.99 8.85 -1.30
CA LYS A 356 16.85 9.97 -1.66
C LYS A 356 16.80 10.12 -3.19
N LYS A 357 16.16 11.19 -3.67
CA LYS A 357 16.36 11.66 -5.04
C LYS A 357 17.73 12.31 -5.11
N LYS A 358 18.58 11.90 -6.06
CA LYS A 358 19.81 12.60 -6.38
C LYS A 358 19.50 13.89 -7.13
#